data_ff97c28baa3742e0d951bfd57b4bc6ac
#
_entry.id   ff97c28baa3742e0d951bfd57b4bc6ac
#
_cell.length_a   1.000
_cell.length_b   1.000
_cell.length_c   1.000
_cell.angle_alpha   90.00
_cell.angle_beta   90.00
_cell.angle_gamma   90.00
#
_symmetry.space_group_name_H-M   'P 1'
#
loop_
_entity.id
_entity.type
_entity.pdbx_description
1 polymer ?
#
loop_
_entity_poly.entity_id
_entity_poly.type
_entity_poly.pdbx_seq_one_letter_code
_entity_poly.pdbx_strand_id
1 'polypeptide(L)'
;MDTPAVPEEESILQRGLEAFAELGYDRASARELARRLSVSHNFINDRYGSKAAFWRAVVDHALGAQMALLPEADPAADGAERLRRVIAGFYRSAVERPLVGRIMVDEFSRDSERLDYLYEQYIAPLMQRLLPDVESLVAAGRMAPVPADVLFFVIVGPVSGMLEVPLARRLGRPEATSPEQLGATAELLASLVVNGLLATAAGGGSPEEA
;
A
#
# COMPACT_ATOMS: atom_id res chain seq x y z
N MET A 1 36.40 23.03 11.41
CA MET A 1 35.15 22.92 10.58
C MET A 1 34.75 21.46 10.66
N ASP A 2 33.83 21.15 11.57
CA ASP A 2 33.28 19.79 11.64
C ASP A 2 32.45 19.55 10.40
N THR A 3 32.84 18.57 9.58
CA THR A 3 32.01 18.06 8.51
C THR A 3 30.79 17.38 9.19
N PRO A 4 29.54 17.83 8.95
CA PRO A 4 28.40 17.18 9.57
C PRO A 4 28.43 15.70 9.20
N ALA A 5 28.33 14.83 10.21
CA ALA A 5 28.23 13.38 10.00
C ALA A 5 27.09 13.10 9.03
N VAL A 6 27.34 12.28 8.00
CA VAL A 6 26.29 11.86 7.06
C VAL A 6 25.26 11.08 7.87
N PRO A 7 23.97 11.46 7.81
CA PRO A 7 22.90 10.73 8.51
C PRO A 7 22.91 9.24 8.11
N GLU A 8 22.50 8.37 9.03
CA GLU A 8 22.34 6.94 8.74
C GLU A 8 21.41 6.74 7.53
N GLU A 9 21.69 5.73 6.71
CA GLU A 9 20.95 5.42 5.47
C GLU A 9 19.44 5.39 5.68
N GLU A 10 18.99 4.73 6.74
CA GLU A 10 17.58 4.64 7.10
C GLU A 10 16.95 6.01 7.33
N SER A 11 17.65 6.92 8.01
CA SER A 11 17.19 8.30 8.22
C SER A 11 17.09 9.09 6.91
N ILE A 12 18.00 8.85 5.97
CA ILE A 12 17.97 9.48 4.64
C ILE A 12 16.75 8.97 3.84
N LEU A 13 16.52 7.66 3.82
CA LEU A 13 15.40 7.06 3.11
C LEU A 13 14.05 7.48 3.71
N GLN A 14 13.96 7.54 5.05
CA GLN A 14 12.76 8.02 5.73
C GLN A 14 12.44 9.49 5.40
N ARG A 15 13.43 10.39 5.45
CA ARG A 15 13.25 11.80 5.05
C ARG A 15 12.95 11.93 3.55
N GLY A 16 13.51 11.05 2.73
CA GLY A 16 13.17 10.94 1.31
C GLY A 16 11.71 10.59 1.10
N LEU A 17 11.19 9.61 1.87
CA LEU A 17 9.78 9.21 1.87
C LEU A 17 8.87 10.40 2.24
N GLU A 18 9.20 11.13 3.30
CA GLU A 18 8.46 12.32 3.73
C GLU A 18 8.44 13.40 2.63
N ALA A 19 9.60 13.66 2.03
CA ALA A 19 9.73 14.65 0.97
C ALA A 19 8.91 14.29 -0.27
N PHE A 20 8.96 13.04 -0.73
CA PHE A 20 8.18 12.58 -1.88
C PHE A 20 6.68 12.51 -1.59
N ALA A 21 6.28 12.09 -0.39
CA ALA A 21 4.88 12.05 0.00
C ALA A 21 4.23 13.45 0.11
N GLU A 22 5.03 14.48 0.46
CA GLU A 22 4.54 15.86 0.55
C GLU A 22 4.54 16.58 -0.81
N LEU A 23 5.62 16.45 -1.57
CA LEU A 23 5.85 17.21 -2.81
C LEU A 23 5.33 16.51 -4.05
N GLY A 24 5.25 15.18 -4.05
CA GLY A 24 5.19 14.36 -5.24
C GLY A 24 6.55 14.31 -5.96
N TYR A 25 6.73 13.30 -6.79
CA TYR A 25 8.01 13.11 -7.50
C TYR A 25 8.42 14.32 -8.34
N ASP A 26 7.50 14.85 -9.16
CA ASP A 26 7.87 15.87 -10.15
C ASP A 26 8.37 17.18 -9.51
N ARG A 27 7.75 17.62 -8.42
CA ARG A 27 8.11 18.84 -7.70
C ARG A 27 9.31 18.68 -6.79
N ALA A 28 9.69 17.45 -6.42
CA ALA A 28 10.85 17.14 -5.60
C ALA A 28 12.14 17.24 -6.43
N SER A 29 12.68 18.45 -6.62
CA SER A 29 13.99 18.64 -7.27
C SER A 29 15.12 18.06 -6.42
N ALA A 30 16.25 17.66 -7.04
CA ALA A 30 17.42 17.17 -6.33
C ALA A 30 17.94 18.18 -5.29
N ARG A 31 17.87 19.47 -5.60
CA ARG A 31 18.23 20.56 -4.66
C ARG A 31 17.30 20.63 -3.46
N GLU A 32 16.00 20.52 -3.67
CA GLU A 32 15.01 20.54 -2.59
C GLU A 32 15.12 19.29 -1.70
N LEU A 33 15.35 18.14 -2.32
CA LEU A 33 15.61 16.89 -1.59
C LEU A 33 16.87 17.02 -0.74
N ALA A 34 18.01 17.49 -1.29
CA ALA A 34 19.25 17.68 -0.55
C ALA A 34 19.07 18.63 0.66
N ARG A 35 18.28 19.71 0.47
CA ARG A 35 17.93 20.63 1.56
C ARG A 35 17.13 19.94 2.67
N ARG A 36 16.11 19.14 2.33
CA ARG A 36 15.26 18.42 3.30
C ARG A 36 16.01 17.32 4.02
N LEU A 37 16.89 16.63 3.31
CA LEU A 37 17.77 15.60 3.85
C LEU A 37 18.90 16.17 4.73
N SER A 38 19.13 17.49 4.70
CA SER A 38 20.26 18.16 5.36
C SER A 38 21.63 17.60 4.90
N VAL A 39 21.77 17.36 3.60
CA VAL A 39 22.97 16.83 2.95
C VAL A 39 23.54 17.80 1.91
N SER A 40 24.73 17.50 1.37
CA SER A 40 25.33 18.29 0.30
C SER A 40 24.46 18.28 -0.97
N HIS A 41 24.57 19.33 -1.77
CA HIS A 41 23.81 19.49 -3.02
C HIS A 41 23.95 18.31 -3.99
N ASN A 42 25.13 17.71 -4.05
CA ASN A 42 25.42 16.61 -4.97
C ASN A 42 25.12 15.22 -4.37
N PHE A 43 24.81 15.13 -3.08
CA PHE A 43 24.69 13.88 -2.34
C PHE A 43 23.84 12.81 -3.06
N ILE A 44 22.68 13.20 -3.59
CA ILE A 44 21.78 12.26 -4.26
C ILE A 44 22.44 11.69 -5.52
N ASN A 45 23.09 12.54 -6.32
CA ASN A 45 23.77 12.09 -7.53
C ASN A 45 25.01 11.24 -7.19
N ASP A 46 25.78 11.63 -6.19
CA ASP A 46 27.02 10.93 -5.79
C ASP A 46 26.70 9.55 -5.19
N ARG A 47 25.61 9.42 -4.42
CA ARG A 47 25.29 8.19 -3.70
C ARG A 47 24.33 7.28 -4.47
N TYR A 48 23.33 7.84 -5.14
CA TYR A 48 22.27 7.08 -5.83
C TYR A 48 22.33 7.19 -7.35
N GLY A 49 23.17 8.07 -7.88
CA GLY A 49 23.32 8.31 -9.33
C GLY A 49 22.26 9.23 -9.93
N SER A 50 21.00 9.17 -9.46
CA SER A 50 19.93 10.01 -9.96
C SER A 50 18.78 10.16 -8.96
N LYS A 51 17.90 11.16 -9.20
CA LYS A 51 16.65 11.30 -8.43
C LYS A 51 15.75 10.06 -8.59
N ALA A 52 15.72 9.46 -9.77
CA ALA A 52 14.92 8.26 -10.02
C ALA A 52 15.43 7.06 -9.23
N ALA A 53 16.75 6.86 -9.18
CA ALA A 53 17.34 5.78 -8.37
C ALA A 53 17.14 6.04 -6.87
N PHE A 54 17.26 7.29 -6.42
CA PHE A 54 16.94 7.64 -5.03
C PHE A 54 15.47 7.36 -4.68
N TRP A 55 14.54 7.72 -5.57
CA TRP A 55 13.12 7.43 -5.37
C TRP A 55 12.86 5.92 -5.27
N ARG A 56 13.48 5.10 -6.14
CA ARG A 56 13.38 3.64 -6.04
C ARG A 56 13.90 3.14 -4.68
N ALA A 57 15.06 3.60 -4.23
CA ALA A 57 15.61 3.20 -2.94
C ALA A 57 14.68 3.58 -1.76
N VAL A 58 14.04 4.76 -1.82
CA VAL A 58 13.05 5.20 -0.82
C VAL A 58 11.82 4.29 -0.84
N VAL A 59 11.31 3.97 -2.02
CA VAL A 59 10.14 3.09 -2.17
C VAL A 59 10.47 1.67 -1.74
N ASP A 60 11.64 1.14 -2.09
CA ASP A 60 12.07 -0.21 -1.70
C ASP A 60 12.20 -0.33 -0.18
N HIS A 61 12.76 0.68 0.47
CA HIS A 61 12.82 0.73 1.93
C HIS A 61 11.42 0.73 2.56
N ALA A 62 10.51 1.54 2.05
CA ALA A 62 9.18 1.72 2.62
C ALA A 62 8.24 0.55 2.34
N LEU A 63 8.12 0.12 1.08
CA LEU A 63 7.25 -0.99 0.65
C LEU A 63 7.83 -2.35 1.01
N GLY A 64 9.15 -2.53 0.91
CA GLY A 64 9.80 -3.77 1.33
C GLY A 64 9.51 -4.10 2.79
N ALA A 65 9.62 -3.11 3.67
CA ALA A 65 9.26 -3.25 5.08
C ALA A 65 7.74 -3.52 5.27
N GLN A 66 6.87 -2.95 4.43
CA GLN A 66 5.43 -3.21 4.46
C GLN A 66 5.12 -4.64 4.00
N MET A 67 5.72 -5.10 2.93
CA MET A 67 5.52 -6.45 2.41
C MET A 67 6.02 -7.54 3.38
N ALA A 68 7.10 -7.25 4.12
CA ALA A 68 7.63 -8.15 5.15
C ALA A 68 6.69 -8.33 6.36
N LEU A 69 5.77 -7.38 6.59
CA LEU A 69 4.77 -7.47 7.66
C LEU A 69 3.51 -8.27 7.25
N LEU A 70 3.37 -8.61 5.98
CA LEU A 70 2.24 -9.44 5.55
C LEU A 70 2.38 -10.85 6.12
N PRO A 71 1.31 -11.41 6.73
CA PRO A 71 1.36 -12.73 7.33
C PRO A 71 1.71 -13.79 6.28
N GLU A 72 2.51 -14.77 6.69
CA GLU A 72 2.79 -15.93 5.86
C GLU A 72 1.50 -16.74 5.60
N ALA A 73 1.46 -17.44 4.47
CA ALA A 73 0.34 -18.31 4.15
C ALA A 73 0.31 -19.49 5.15
N ASP A 74 -0.83 -19.68 5.81
CA ASP A 74 -1.09 -20.85 6.64
C ASP A 74 -1.81 -21.89 5.79
N PRO A 75 -1.14 -23.01 5.41
CA PRO A 75 -1.74 -24.03 4.54
C PRO A 75 -2.95 -24.72 5.18
N ALA A 76 -3.05 -24.72 6.52
CA ALA A 76 -4.14 -25.34 7.25
C ALA A 76 -5.38 -24.45 7.34
N ALA A 77 -5.25 -23.15 7.10
CA ALA A 77 -6.37 -22.24 7.11
C ALA A 77 -7.21 -22.36 5.82
N ASP A 78 -8.50 -22.10 5.93
CA ASP A 78 -9.39 -21.95 4.77
C ASP A 78 -8.97 -20.77 3.88
N GLY A 79 -9.18 -20.85 2.55
CA GLY A 79 -8.79 -19.81 1.59
C GLY A 79 -9.38 -18.44 1.90
N ALA A 80 -10.64 -18.38 2.38
CA ALA A 80 -11.25 -17.11 2.78
C ALA A 80 -10.56 -16.52 4.02
N GLU A 81 -10.15 -17.34 4.95
CA GLU A 81 -9.42 -16.89 6.15
C GLU A 81 -8.00 -16.44 5.79
N ARG A 82 -7.31 -17.13 4.87
CA ARG A 82 -6.00 -16.67 4.38
C ARG A 82 -6.10 -15.31 3.69
N LEU A 83 -7.10 -15.16 2.80
CA LEU A 83 -7.39 -13.90 2.12
C LEU A 83 -7.66 -12.77 3.13
N ARG A 84 -8.49 -13.03 4.14
CA ARG A 84 -8.80 -12.07 5.21
C ARG A 84 -7.55 -11.65 5.98
N ARG A 85 -6.70 -12.59 6.37
CA ARG A 85 -5.46 -12.30 7.12
C ARG A 85 -4.49 -11.44 6.33
N VAL A 86 -4.31 -11.71 5.04
CA VAL A 86 -3.43 -10.91 4.17
C VAL A 86 -3.99 -9.50 4.00
N ILE A 87 -5.30 -9.35 3.73
CA ILE A 87 -5.93 -8.04 3.57
C ILE A 87 -5.90 -7.25 4.89
N ALA A 88 -6.18 -7.89 6.03
CA ALA A 88 -6.08 -7.24 7.35
C ALA A 88 -4.65 -6.80 7.68
N GLY A 89 -3.66 -7.64 7.37
CA GLY A 89 -2.24 -7.30 7.50
C GLY A 89 -1.85 -6.10 6.64
N PHE A 90 -2.32 -6.07 5.39
CA PHE A 90 -2.12 -4.94 4.50
C PHE A 90 -2.73 -3.63 5.06
N TYR A 91 -3.96 -3.67 5.56
CA TYR A 91 -4.61 -2.49 6.13
C TYR A 91 -3.93 -2.00 7.41
N ARG A 92 -3.52 -2.91 8.32
CA ARG A 92 -2.74 -2.53 9.52
C ARG A 92 -1.43 -1.84 9.12
N SER A 93 -0.68 -2.43 8.20
CA SER A 93 0.56 -1.84 7.72
C SER A 93 0.36 -0.47 7.06
N ALA A 94 -0.72 -0.29 6.29
CA ALA A 94 -1.04 1.00 5.67
C ALA A 94 -1.32 2.10 6.73
N VAL A 95 -1.96 1.76 7.84
CA VAL A 95 -2.20 2.69 8.96
C VAL A 95 -0.92 3.05 9.69
N GLU A 96 -0.03 2.07 9.91
CA GLU A 96 1.25 2.30 10.56
C GLU A 96 2.22 3.13 9.68
N ARG A 97 2.05 3.07 8.34
CA ARG A 97 2.94 3.69 7.36
C ARG A 97 2.17 4.56 6.35
N PRO A 98 1.47 5.61 6.80
CA PRO A 98 0.53 6.38 5.95
C PRO A 98 1.18 7.10 4.77
N LEU A 99 2.49 7.41 4.86
CA LEU A 99 3.23 8.09 3.79
C LEU A 99 3.38 7.23 2.54
N VAL A 100 3.47 5.91 2.70
CA VAL A 100 3.52 4.96 1.58
C VAL A 100 2.27 5.07 0.71
N GLY A 101 1.09 5.07 1.35
CA GLY A 101 -0.18 5.21 0.65
C GLY A 101 -0.28 6.50 -0.16
N ARG A 102 0.27 7.62 0.33
CA ARG A 102 0.29 8.89 -0.41
C ARG A 102 1.11 8.83 -1.69
N ILE A 103 2.30 8.23 -1.64
CA ILE A 103 3.14 8.03 -2.84
C ILE A 103 2.42 7.13 -3.85
N MET A 104 1.81 6.04 -3.40
CA MET A 104 1.10 5.10 -4.27
C MET A 104 -0.07 5.77 -5.00
N VAL A 105 -0.91 6.54 -4.29
CA VAL A 105 -2.05 7.25 -4.89
C VAL A 105 -1.59 8.25 -5.96
N ASP A 106 -0.49 8.98 -5.75
CA ASP A 106 0.04 9.93 -6.74
C ASP A 106 0.54 9.22 -8.00
N GLU A 107 1.20 8.08 -7.86
CA GLU A 107 1.74 7.32 -9.00
C GLU A 107 0.67 6.50 -9.74
N PHE A 108 -0.36 5.99 -9.09
CA PHE A 108 -1.42 5.20 -9.73
C PHE A 108 -2.22 5.97 -10.79
N SER A 109 -2.23 7.29 -10.73
CA SER A 109 -2.91 8.15 -11.71
C SER A 109 -2.05 8.55 -12.91
N ARG A 110 -0.83 8.02 -13.01
CA ARG A 110 0.16 8.45 -14.02
C ARG A 110 0.69 7.24 -14.78
N ASP A 111 0.71 7.33 -16.10
CA ASP A 111 1.43 6.38 -16.94
C ASP A 111 2.93 6.75 -16.92
N SER A 112 3.74 5.98 -16.21
CA SER A 112 5.15 6.32 -15.96
C SER A 112 6.01 5.09 -15.63
N GLU A 113 7.32 5.16 -15.92
CA GLU A 113 8.30 4.13 -15.50
C GLU A 113 8.29 3.84 -13.99
N ARG A 114 7.82 4.77 -13.16
CA ARG A 114 7.68 4.57 -11.72
C ARG A 114 6.47 3.69 -11.40
N LEU A 115 5.37 3.87 -12.14
CA LEU A 115 4.22 2.96 -12.04
C LEU A 115 4.60 1.56 -12.49
N ASP A 116 5.34 1.42 -13.62
CA ASP A 116 5.85 0.11 -14.07
C ASP A 116 6.69 -0.54 -12.98
N TYR A 117 7.62 0.21 -12.39
CA TYR A 117 8.45 -0.28 -11.29
C TYR A 117 7.61 -0.75 -10.08
N LEU A 118 6.63 0.05 -9.65
CA LEU A 118 5.73 -0.32 -8.55
C LEU A 118 4.92 -1.57 -8.87
N TYR A 119 4.43 -1.67 -10.09
CA TYR A 119 3.68 -2.82 -10.54
C TYR A 119 4.52 -4.09 -10.51
N GLU A 120 5.70 -4.07 -11.12
CA GLU A 120 6.58 -5.24 -11.23
C GLU A 120 7.11 -5.69 -9.86
N GLN A 121 7.54 -4.75 -9.03
CA GLN A 121 8.23 -5.08 -7.78
C GLN A 121 7.26 -5.36 -6.61
N TYR A 122 6.05 -4.79 -6.61
CA TYR A 122 5.17 -4.83 -5.43
C TYR A 122 3.75 -5.27 -5.74
N ILE A 123 3.11 -4.73 -6.79
CA ILE A 123 1.71 -5.01 -7.07
C ILE A 123 1.53 -6.41 -7.63
N ALA A 124 2.29 -6.77 -8.67
CA ALA A 124 2.20 -8.10 -9.28
C ALA A 124 2.56 -9.22 -8.29
N PRO A 125 3.63 -9.14 -7.48
CA PRO A 125 3.88 -10.14 -6.44
C PRO A 125 2.77 -10.25 -5.38
N LEU A 126 2.17 -9.12 -4.96
CA LEU A 126 1.03 -9.14 -4.05
C LEU A 126 -0.17 -9.86 -4.68
N MET A 127 -0.49 -9.54 -5.92
CA MET A 127 -1.59 -10.20 -6.64
C MET A 127 -1.33 -11.69 -6.84
N GLN A 128 -0.11 -12.09 -7.23
CA GLN A 128 0.28 -13.49 -7.34
C GLN A 128 0.12 -14.27 -6.03
N ARG A 129 0.27 -13.60 -4.90
CA ARG A 129 0.05 -14.20 -3.58
C ARG A 129 -1.44 -14.40 -3.26
N LEU A 130 -2.32 -13.52 -3.74
CA LEU A 130 -3.75 -13.56 -3.45
C LEU A 130 -4.53 -14.45 -4.43
N LEU A 131 -4.13 -14.48 -5.71
CA LEU A 131 -4.86 -15.14 -6.78
C LEU A 131 -5.13 -16.64 -6.54
N PRO A 132 -4.22 -17.48 -6.01
CA PRO A 132 -4.50 -18.89 -5.76
C PRO A 132 -5.68 -19.12 -4.80
N ASP A 133 -5.80 -18.31 -3.76
CA ASP A 133 -6.93 -18.40 -2.82
C ASP A 133 -8.23 -17.93 -3.47
N VAL A 134 -8.18 -16.86 -4.26
CA VAL A 134 -9.33 -16.37 -5.04
C VAL A 134 -9.81 -17.42 -6.04
N GLU A 135 -8.90 -18.00 -6.83
CA GLU A 135 -9.21 -19.05 -7.80
C GLU A 135 -9.82 -20.29 -7.14
N SER A 136 -9.28 -20.70 -6.00
CA SER A 136 -9.82 -21.80 -5.20
C SER A 136 -11.24 -21.52 -4.70
N LEU A 137 -11.51 -20.30 -4.24
CA LEU A 137 -12.84 -19.89 -3.78
C LEU A 137 -13.86 -19.83 -4.93
N VAL A 138 -13.43 -19.36 -6.10
CA VAL A 138 -14.25 -19.36 -7.31
C VAL A 138 -14.57 -20.78 -7.78
N ALA A 139 -13.56 -21.66 -7.83
CA ALA A 139 -13.73 -23.07 -8.20
C ALA A 139 -14.66 -23.82 -7.24
N ALA A 140 -14.65 -23.45 -5.96
CA ALA A 140 -15.55 -24.00 -4.93
C ALA A 140 -16.96 -23.39 -4.96
N GLY A 141 -17.27 -22.46 -5.87
CA GLY A 141 -18.54 -21.73 -5.92
C GLY A 141 -18.79 -20.81 -4.72
N ARG A 142 -17.76 -20.47 -3.97
CA ARG A 142 -17.84 -19.60 -2.78
C ARG A 142 -17.63 -18.12 -3.09
N MET A 143 -17.18 -17.80 -4.28
CA MET A 143 -16.95 -16.45 -4.79
C MET A 143 -17.27 -16.42 -6.29
N ALA A 144 -17.87 -15.35 -6.78
CA ALA A 144 -18.01 -15.16 -8.23
C ALA A 144 -16.67 -14.76 -8.86
N PRO A 145 -16.43 -15.06 -10.15
CA PRO A 145 -15.25 -14.55 -10.86
C PRO A 145 -15.23 -13.03 -10.83
N VAL A 146 -14.07 -12.45 -10.44
CA VAL A 146 -13.86 -11.01 -10.39
C VAL A 146 -12.63 -10.66 -11.23
N PRO A 147 -12.70 -9.67 -12.16
CA PRO A 147 -11.52 -9.21 -12.88
C PRO A 147 -10.42 -8.74 -11.94
N ALA A 148 -9.15 -8.97 -12.31
CA ALA A 148 -8.01 -8.71 -11.44
C ALA A 148 -7.87 -7.23 -11.05
N ASP A 149 -8.18 -6.30 -11.94
CA ASP A 149 -8.20 -4.87 -11.67
C ASP A 149 -9.29 -4.50 -10.67
N VAL A 150 -10.50 -5.05 -10.81
CA VAL A 150 -11.59 -4.85 -9.84
C VAL A 150 -11.20 -5.41 -8.48
N LEU A 151 -10.64 -6.61 -8.43
CA LEU A 151 -10.16 -7.22 -7.19
C LEU A 151 -9.11 -6.34 -6.51
N PHE A 152 -8.13 -5.86 -7.27
CA PHE A 152 -7.10 -4.95 -6.75
C PHE A 152 -7.71 -3.69 -6.13
N PHE A 153 -8.59 -2.99 -6.85
CA PHE A 153 -9.18 -1.74 -6.35
C PHE A 153 -10.17 -1.95 -5.20
N VAL A 154 -10.87 -3.07 -5.16
CA VAL A 154 -11.70 -3.43 -4.00
C VAL A 154 -10.85 -3.63 -2.75
N ILE A 155 -9.64 -4.20 -2.87
CA ILE A 155 -8.72 -4.39 -1.75
C ILE A 155 -8.01 -3.09 -1.37
N VAL A 156 -7.51 -2.33 -2.34
CA VAL A 156 -6.67 -1.15 -2.07
C VAL A 156 -7.49 0.11 -1.77
N GLY A 157 -8.68 0.25 -2.39
CA GLY A 157 -9.53 1.43 -2.23
C GLY A 157 -9.87 1.80 -0.77
N PRO A 158 -10.25 0.88 0.10
CA PRO A 158 -10.54 1.18 1.50
C PRO A 158 -9.39 1.80 2.29
N VAL A 159 -8.14 1.58 1.88
CA VAL A 159 -6.97 2.21 2.51
C VAL A 159 -7.05 3.73 2.43
N SER A 160 -7.50 4.29 1.31
CA SER A 160 -7.67 5.74 1.16
C SER A 160 -8.59 6.29 2.24
N GLY A 161 -9.72 5.64 2.51
CA GLY A 161 -10.65 6.03 3.57
C GLY A 161 -10.03 5.99 4.97
N MET A 162 -9.08 5.11 5.22
CA MET A 162 -8.34 5.06 6.48
C MET A 162 -7.36 6.23 6.63
N LEU A 163 -6.73 6.66 5.53
CA LEU A 163 -5.69 7.68 5.50
C LEU A 163 -6.23 9.10 5.41
N GLU A 164 -7.46 9.31 4.92
CA GLU A 164 -8.12 10.62 4.80
C GLU A 164 -8.66 11.13 6.14
N VAL A 165 -7.73 11.39 7.07
CA VAL A 165 -8.04 11.78 8.46
C VAL A 165 -8.99 12.99 8.57
N PRO A 166 -8.82 14.09 7.81
CA PRO A 166 -9.70 15.26 7.94
C PRO A 166 -11.17 14.96 7.62
N LEU A 167 -11.42 14.14 6.58
CA LEU A 167 -12.78 13.74 6.23
C LEU A 167 -13.33 12.72 7.24
N ALA A 168 -12.53 11.74 7.63
CA ALA A 168 -12.95 10.73 8.59
C ALA A 168 -13.37 11.35 9.94
N ARG A 169 -12.69 12.40 10.40
CA ARG A 169 -13.09 13.15 11.60
C ARG A 169 -14.47 13.81 11.45
N ARG A 170 -14.76 14.39 10.28
CA ARG A 170 -16.10 14.96 9.99
C ARG A 170 -17.19 13.90 9.97
N LEU A 171 -16.82 12.66 9.64
CA LEU A 171 -17.71 11.49 9.65
C LEU A 171 -17.79 10.81 11.03
N GLY A 172 -17.18 11.40 12.07
CA GLY A 172 -17.29 10.91 13.45
C GLY A 172 -16.09 10.13 13.97
N ARG A 173 -14.97 10.05 13.22
CA ARG A 173 -13.74 9.44 13.77
C ARG A 173 -13.22 10.31 14.91
N PRO A 174 -12.89 9.74 16.08
CA PRO A 174 -12.31 10.48 17.18
C PRO A 174 -11.03 11.24 16.78
N GLU A 175 -10.79 12.39 17.44
CA GLU A 175 -9.61 13.21 17.16
C GLU A 175 -8.31 12.50 17.51
N ALA A 176 -8.32 11.78 18.64
CA ALA A 176 -7.25 10.86 19.03
C ALA A 176 -7.73 9.42 18.82
N THR A 177 -7.13 8.71 17.87
CA THR A 177 -7.42 7.29 17.62
C THR A 177 -6.20 6.49 18.04
N SER A 178 -6.37 5.54 18.98
CA SER A 178 -5.27 4.71 19.43
C SER A 178 -4.83 3.71 18.35
N PRO A 179 -3.58 3.19 18.39
CA PRO A 179 -3.14 2.11 17.51
C PRO A 179 -4.06 0.89 17.53
N GLU A 180 -4.61 0.57 18.70
CA GLU A 180 -5.57 -0.53 18.89
C GLU A 180 -6.88 -0.28 18.12
N GLN A 181 -7.42 0.93 18.21
CA GLN A 181 -8.64 1.33 17.46
C GLN A 181 -8.40 1.32 15.95
N LEU A 182 -7.21 1.73 15.50
CA LEU A 182 -6.84 1.67 14.08
C LEU A 182 -6.71 0.20 13.63
N GLY A 183 -6.13 -0.66 14.45
CA GLY A 183 -6.07 -2.10 14.20
C GLY A 183 -7.45 -2.73 14.09
N ALA A 184 -8.37 -2.39 15.01
CA ALA A 184 -9.75 -2.85 14.95
C ALA A 184 -10.48 -2.37 13.69
N THR A 185 -10.21 -1.14 13.24
CA THR A 185 -10.75 -0.62 11.98
C THR A 185 -10.21 -1.40 10.78
N ALA A 186 -8.93 -1.75 10.78
CA ALA A 186 -8.30 -2.57 9.73
C ALA A 186 -8.96 -3.96 9.63
N GLU A 187 -9.20 -4.62 10.76
CA GLU A 187 -9.89 -5.92 10.83
C GLU A 187 -11.34 -5.83 10.34
N LEU A 188 -12.07 -4.79 10.75
CA LEU A 188 -13.43 -4.55 10.29
C LEU A 188 -13.48 -4.37 8.76
N LEU A 189 -12.60 -3.53 8.20
CA LEU A 189 -12.54 -3.31 6.76
C LEU A 189 -12.17 -4.57 6.00
N ALA A 190 -11.20 -5.34 6.48
CA ALA A 190 -10.83 -6.62 5.87
C ALA A 190 -12.02 -7.59 5.85
N SER A 191 -12.75 -7.67 6.96
CA SER A 191 -13.95 -8.51 7.06
C SER A 191 -15.05 -8.06 6.09
N LEU A 192 -15.31 -6.76 5.97
CA LEU A 192 -16.30 -6.21 5.03
C LEU A 192 -15.93 -6.52 3.58
N VAL A 193 -14.66 -6.35 3.20
CA VAL A 193 -14.18 -6.62 1.85
C VAL A 193 -14.30 -8.11 1.52
N VAL A 194 -13.79 -8.99 2.37
CA VAL A 194 -13.83 -10.44 2.11
C VAL A 194 -15.27 -10.97 2.11
N ASN A 195 -16.11 -10.55 3.06
CA ASN A 195 -17.50 -10.94 3.08
C ASN A 195 -18.26 -10.45 1.83
N GLY A 196 -17.98 -9.23 1.35
CA GLY A 196 -18.50 -8.71 0.10
C GLY A 196 -18.11 -9.56 -1.11
N LEU A 197 -16.84 -9.95 -1.20
CA LEU A 197 -16.33 -10.83 -2.25
C LEU A 197 -16.98 -12.23 -2.21
N LEU A 198 -17.15 -12.80 -1.01
CA LEU A 198 -17.80 -14.10 -0.83
C LEU A 198 -19.33 -14.05 -1.11
N ALA A 199 -20.00 -12.94 -0.78
CA ALA A 199 -21.42 -12.76 -1.02
C ALA A 199 -21.79 -12.71 -2.51
N THR A 200 -20.82 -12.40 -3.39
CA THR A 200 -21.06 -12.37 -4.84
C THR A 200 -21.50 -13.73 -5.41
N ALA A 201 -21.13 -14.84 -4.76
CA ALA A 201 -21.60 -16.18 -5.14
C ALA A 201 -23.10 -16.40 -4.89
N ALA A 202 -23.66 -15.76 -3.87
CA ALA A 202 -25.07 -15.92 -3.50
C ALA A 202 -26.03 -15.09 -4.38
N GLY A 203 -25.52 -14.08 -5.10
CA GLY A 203 -26.30 -13.18 -5.97
C GLY A 203 -26.36 -13.61 -7.44
N GLY A 204 -25.68 -14.67 -7.83
CA GLY A 204 -25.59 -15.18 -9.22
C GLY A 204 -26.77 -16.01 -9.68
N GLY A 205 -27.99 -15.81 -9.14
CA GLY A 205 -29.22 -16.32 -9.70
C GLY A 205 -29.50 -15.61 -11.02
N SER A 206 -29.49 -16.36 -12.11
CA SER A 206 -29.78 -15.94 -13.49
C SER A 206 -30.97 -14.99 -13.55
N PRO A 207 -30.95 -13.97 -14.40
CA PRO A 207 -32.18 -13.42 -14.92
C PRO A 207 -32.72 -14.44 -15.95
N GLU A 208 -33.49 -15.41 -15.48
CA GLU A 208 -34.36 -16.19 -16.35
C GLU A 208 -35.53 -15.31 -16.75
N GLU A 209 -35.62 -15.13 -18.07
CA GLU A 209 -36.82 -14.98 -18.90
C GLU A 209 -38.06 -14.28 -18.31
N ALA A 210 -38.28 -13.05 -18.76
CA ALA A 210 -39.62 -12.53 -19.02
C ALA A 210 -39.56 -11.60 -20.26
#